data_8b36338bf818c5111da51ddf419fae82
#
_entry.id   8b36338bf818c5111da51ddf419fae82
#
_cell.length_a   1.000
_cell.length_b   1.000
_cell.length_c   1.000
_cell.angle_alpha   90.00
_cell.angle_beta   90.00
_cell.angle_gamma   90.00
#
_symmetry.space_group_name_H-M   'P 1'
#
loop_
_entity.id
_entity.type
_entity.pdbx_description
1 polymer ?
#
loop_
_entity_poly.entity_id
_entity_poly.type
_entity_poly.pdbx_seq_one_letter_code
_entity_poly.pdbx_strand_id
1 'polypeptide(L)'
;CREAKVATARHLCRAEIERFRAMAGKPGPLTIACTQESALFDEVAGEIGRTAPITYANIRETAGWSRDAADAGPKMAALLAAASEPLPAVPLVNLESEGVLLIYGRDERSVEAGNLLKDHLDVTVLIKPPAAISPPRSTEFPVAMGTIRAAKGHLGAFDITVDDFAQPVPSSRSRLVFGTSRNGAQSHCDVILDLSGGTALFPAFDLRDGYVRADVNDPAAMLKAVLKARDLVGTFEKPRYIAFTEDLCAHSRSRIVGCTRCLDLCPTGAIVPAGNHVAIDAKICAGCGQCAAVCPTGAASYALPPADALMRKLRALLTAYRD
;
A
#
# COMPACT_ATOMS: atom_id res chain seq x y z
N CYS A 1 4.66 13.67 32.70
CA CYS A 1 6.13 13.86 32.63
C CYS A 1 6.83 14.01 33.99
N ARG A 2 6.11 14.00 35.13
CA ARG A 2 6.72 14.26 36.48
C ARG A 2 7.82 13.26 36.87
N GLU A 3 7.82 12.04 36.30
CA GLU A 3 8.82 11.00 36.60
C GLU A 3 9.90 10.85 35.52
N ALA A 4 9.77 11.51 34.37
CA ALA A 4 10.70 11.40 33.27
C ALA A 4 11.97 12.27 33.51
N LYS A 5 13.15 11.69 33.35
CA LYS A 5 14.41 12.44 33.35
C LYS A 5 14.52 13.17 31.98
N VAL A 6 14.27 14.46 31.99
CA VAL A 6 14.42 15.31 30.80
C VAL A 6 15.86 15.82 30.72
N ALA A 7 16.49 15.59 29.57
CA ALA A 7 17.78 16.17 29.23
C ALA A 7 17.63 17.10 28.04
N THR A 8 18.24 18.26 28.08
CA THR A 8 18.19 19.24 27.00
C THR A 8 19.52 19.26 26.24
N ALA A 9 19.45 19.41 24.92
CA ALA A 9 20.60 19.54 24.04
C ALA A 9 20.31 20.62 22.98
N ARG A 10 21.35 21.28 22.49
CA ARG A 10 21.22 22.28 21.40
C ARG A 10 21.40 21.63 20.04
N HIS A 11 22.34 20.71 19.90
CA HIS A 11 22.74 20.07 18.65
C HIS A 11 22.99 18.57 18.87
N LEU A 12 21.95 17.84 19.37
CA LEU A 12 22.08 16.42 19.75
C LEU A 12 22.53 15.51 18.60
N CYS A 13 22.10 15.80 17.37
CA CYS A 13 22.47 15.04 16.15
C CYS A 13 23.82 15.46 15.55
N ARG A 14 24.55 16.38 16.15
CA ARG A 14 25.83 16.92 15.66
C ARG A 14 26.87 16.94 16.78
N ALA A 15 27.17 18.11 17.31
CA ALA A 15 28.22 18.32 18.29
C ALA A 15 28.02 17.57 19.61
N GLU A 16 26.79 17.17 19.95
CA GLU A 16 26.43 16.50 21.20
C GLU A 16 26.03 15.03 21.00
N ILE A 17 26.45 14.39 19.89
CA ILE A 17 26.06 13.00 19.57
C ILE A 17 26.53 12.01 20.64
N GLU A 18 27.67 12.24 21.25
CA GLU A 18 28.19 11.40 22.35
C GLU A 18 27.28 11.43 23.59
N ARG A 19 26.55 12.52 23.78
CA ARG A 19 25.53 12.60 24.84
C ARG A 19 24.33 11.71 24.52
N PHE A 20 23.94 11.64 23.26
CA PHE A 20 22.95 10.66 22.80
C PHE A 20 23.43 9.22 23.03
N ARG A 21 24.67 8.87 22.64
CA ARG A 21 25.28 7.55 22.87
C ARG A 21 25.20 7.15 24.33
N ALA A 22 25.60 8.04 25.24
CA ALA A 22 25.58 7.79 26.68
C ALA A 22 24.16 7.58 27.24
N MET A 23 23.14 8.21 26.65
CA MET A 23 21.75 8.00 27.02
C MET A 23 21.16 6.74 26.42
N ALA A 24 21.44 6.49 25.17
CA ALA A 24 20.94 5.32 24.42
C ALA A 24 21.54 4.00 24.95
N GLY A 25 22.74 4.02 25.53
CA GLY A 25 23.33 2.87 26.21
C GLY A 25 22.68 2.49 27.55
N LYS A 26 21.74 3.29 28.05
CA LYS A 26 21.02 2.98 29.30
C LYS A 26 19.77 2.15 28.99
N PRO A 27 19.38 1.20 29.85
CA PRO A 27 18.16 0.43 29.68
C PRO A 27 16.92 1.33 29.87
N GLY A 28 15.80 0.91 29.26
CA GLY A 28 14.49 1.54 29.39
C GLY A 28 14.06 2.37 28.16
N PRO A 29 12.84 2.91 28.20
CA PRO A 29 12.30 3.69 27.11
C PRO A 29 13.05 5.01 26.92
N LEU A 30 13.28 5.41 25.68
CA LEU A 30 13.93 6.65 25.30
C LEU A 30 13.06 7.40 24.30
N THR A 31 12.75 8.66 24.59
CA THR A 31 12.03 9.53 23.64
C THR A 31 12.94 10.68 23.21
N ILE A 32 13.09 10.86 21.91
CA ILE A 32 13.87 11.93 21.29
C ILE A 32 12.92 12.95 20.68
N ALA A 33 13.07 14.20 21.06
CA ALA A 33 12.25 15.32 20.58
C ALA A 33 12.70 15.83 19.20
N CYS A 34 12.95 14.90 18.27
CA CYS A 34 13.35 15.19 16.89
C CYS A 34 12.94 14.02 16.00
N THR A 35 12.20 14.29 14.93
CA THR A 35 11.81 13.30 13.94
C THR A 35 12.67 13.37 12.66
N GLN A 36 13.29 14.50 12.40
CA GLN A 36 14.07 14.73 11.17
C GLN A 36 15.31 13.85 11.09
N GLU A 37 16.01 13.66 12.21
CA GLU A 37 17.26 12.90 12.27
C GLU A 37 17.06 11.52 12.93
N SER A 38 15.85 10.97 12.84
CA SER A 38 15.55 9.64 13.45
C SER A 38 16.45 8.54 12.89
N ALA A 39 16.70 8.52 11.59
CA ALA A 39 17.58 7.54 10.94
C ALA A 39 19.01 7.56 11.52
N LEU A 40 19.59 8.74 11.75
CA LEU A 40 20.90 8.88 12.39
C LEU A 40 20.89 8.33 13.80
N PHE A 41 19.85 8.64 14.59
CA PHE A 41 19.75 8.14 15.96
C PHE A 41 19.57 6.62 16.02
N ASP A 42 18.81 6.04 15.07
CA ASP A 42 18.64 4.58 14.96
C ASP A 42 19.96 3.90 14.56
N GLU A 43 20.72 4.47 13.62
CA GLU A 43 22.04 3.99 13.22
C GLU A 43 23.01 3.97 14.40
N VAL A 44 23.16 5.12 15.09
CA VAL A 44 24.04 5.24 16.26
C VAL A 44 23.58 4.35 17.42
N ALA A 45 22.27 4.15 17.60
CA ALA A 45 21.75 3.22 18.60
C ALA A 45 22.08 1.76 18.24
N GLY A 46 22.03 1.40 16.97
CA GLY A 46 22.45 0.09 16.45
C GLY A 46 23.94 -0.18 16.71
N GLU A 47 24.83 0.80 16.46
CA GLU A 47 26.28 0.70 16.72
C GLU A 47 26.61 0.35 18.17
N ILE A 48 25.82 0.85 19.12
CA ILE A 48 26.02 0.56 20.57
C ILE A 48 25.21 -0.65 21.06
N GLY A 49 24.56 -1.39 20.15
CA GLY A 49 23.82 -2.61 20.46
C GLY A 49 22.51 -2.39 21.21
N ARG A 50 21.88 -1.20 21.06
CA ARG A 50 20.58 -0.93 21.68
C ARG A 50 19.49 -1.77 20.99
N THR A 51 18.77 -2.57 21.75
CA THR A 51 17.62 -3.37 21.27
C THR A 51 16.27 -2.74 21.63
N ALA A 52 16.21 -1.87 22.65
CA ALA A 52 14.97 -1.20 23.03
C ALA A 52 14.63 -0.09 22.04
N PRO A 53 13.36 0.02 21.62
CA PRO A 53 12.96 1.01 20.64
C PRO A 53 13.15 2.45 21.14
N ILE A 54 13.39 3.36 20.21
CA ILE A 54 13.42 4.79 20.44
C ILE A 54 12.11 5.38 19.92
N THR A 55 11.49 6.23 20.69
CA THR A 55 10.30 6.98 20.26
C THR A 55 10.70 8.38 19.83
N TYR A 56 10.20 8.83 18.70
CA TYR A 56 10.48 10.17 18.18
C TYR A 56 9.25 11.06 18.24
N ALA A 57 9.44 12.31 18.68
CA ALA A 57 8.37 13.29 18.80
C ALA A 57 8.76 14.60 18.11
N ASN A 58 7.88 15.09 17.23
CA ASN A 58 8.07 16.40 16.61
C ASN A 58 7.47 17.48 17.52
N ILE A 59 8.32 18.12 18.32
CA ILE A 59 7.91 19.24 19.18
C ILE A 59 8.27 20.59 18.59
N ARG A 60 9.16 20.65 17.60
CA ARG A 60 9.67 21.88 17.01
C ARG A 60 8.66 22.47 16.05
N GLU A 61 8.34 21.75 14.99
CA GLU A 61 7.39 22.20 13.95
C GLU A 61 5.96 22.28 14.49
N THR A 62 5.58 21.34 15.36
CA THR A 62 4.21 21.25 15.88
C THR A 62 3.93 22.17 17.06
N ALA A 63 4.96 22.71 17.73
CA ALA A 63 4.81 23.59 18.89
C ALA A 63 5.81 24.75 18.87
N GLY A 64 7.13 24.48 18.85
CA GLY A 64 8.18 25.47 19.10
C GLY A 64 8.34 26.55 18.04
N TRP A 65 7.92 26.31 16.79
CA TRP A 65 7.97 27.27 15.68
C TRP A 65 6.66 28.02 15.49
N SER A 66 5.75 27.97 16.45
CA SER A 66 4.52 28.75 16.43
C SER A 66 4.74 30.21 16.83
N ARG A 67 3.76 31.08 16.57
CA ARG A 67 3.76 32.45 17.08
C ARG A 67 3.84 32.51 18.61
N ASP A 68 3.25 31.51 19.26
CA ASP A 68 3.16 31.37 20.72
C ASP A 68 4.27 30.48 21.28
N ALA A 69 5.45 30.47 20.64
CA ALA A 69 6.57 29.60 21.02
C ALA A 69 7.02 29.78 22.47
N ALA A 70 6.89 30.99 23.03
CA ALA A 70 7.21 31.27 24.42
C ALA A 70 6.33 30.48 25.41
N ASP A 71 5.07 30.22 25.03
CA ASP A 71 4.05 29.52 25.84
C ASP A 71 3.86 28.08 25.40
N ALA A 72 4.68 27.55 24.49
CA ALA A 72 4.55 26.21 23.91
C ALA A 72 4.96 25.06 24.85
N GLY A 73 5.48 25.37 26.05
CA GLY A 73 5.95 24.35 27.02
C GLY A 73 4.91 23.26 27.33
N PRO A 74 3.67 23.60 27.72
CA PRO A 74 2.62 22.61 27.98
C PRO A 74 2.31 21.73 26.75
N LYS A 75 2.26 22.32 25.57
CA LYS A 75 2.03 21.59 24.31
C LYS A 75 3.19 20.63 23.99
N MET A 76 4.44 21.06 24.19
CA MET A 76 5.61 20.19 24.02
C MET A 76 5.57 19.02 24.98
N ALA A 77 5.25 19.25 26.26
CA ALA A 77 5.11 18.20 27.26
C ALA A 77 4.00 17.20 26.88
N ALA A 78 2.86 17.71 26.42
CA ALA A 78 1.75 16.90 25.95
C ALA A 78 2.11 16.01 24.74
N LEU A 79 2.84 16.56 23.76
CA LEU A 79 3.32 15.82 22.58
C LEU A 79 4.29 14.70 22.97
N LEU A 80 5.22 14.97 23.91
CA LEU A 80 6.14 13.97 24.43
C LEU A 80 5.41 12.88 25.22
N ALA A 81 4.43 13.23 26.04
CA ALA A 81 3.62 12.25 26.77
C ALA A 81 2.82 11.36 25.81
N ALA A 82 2.19 11.93 24.80
CA ALA A 82 1.47 11.17 23.79
C ALA A 82 2.38 10.26 22.94
N ALA A 83 3.59 10.72 22.63
CA ALA A 83 4.57 9.92 21.90
C ALA A 83 5.11 8.74 22.74
N SER A 84 5.14 8.87 24.06
CA SER A 84 5.61 7.82 24.97
C SER A 84 4.57 6.71 25.22
N GLU A 85 3.31 6.89 24.77
CA GLU A 85 2.30 5.84 24.89
C GLU A 85 2.62 4.67 23.94
N PRO A 86 2.66 3.43 24.45
CA PRO A 86 2.99 2.27 23.63
C PRO A 86 1.91 2.02 22.57
N LEU A 87 2.34 1.83 21.34
CA LEU A 87 1.48 1.34 20.25
C LEU A 87 1.60 -0.18 20.17
N PRO A 88 0.51 -0.91 19.94
CA PRO A 88 0.57 -2.33 19.64
C PRO A 88 1.31 -2.54 18.31
N ALA A 89 1.94 -3.70 18.17
CA ALA A 89 2.51 -4.11 16.90
C ALA A 89 1.45 -4.11 15.79
N VAL A 90 1.82 -3.62 14.62
CA VAL A 90 0.93 -3.60 13.47
C VAL A 90 0.83 -5.02 12.91
N PRO A 91 -0.36 -5.62 12.82
CA PRO A 91 -0.50 -6.90 12.14
C PRO A 91 -0.23 -6.71 10.64
N LEU A 92 0.59 -7.56 10.06
CA LEU A 92 0.99 -7.52 8.66
C LEU A 92 0.36 -8.68 7.89
N VAL A 93 0.22 -8.50 6.59
CA VAL A 93 -0.07 -9.55 5.60
C VAL A 93 0.97 -9.47 4.50
N ASN A 94 1.40 -10.62 3.99
CA ASN A 94 2.39 -10.70 2.93
C ASN A 94 1.70 -10.77 1.57
N LEU A 95 2.24 -10.02 0.62
CA LEU A 95 1.96 -10.09 -0.80
C LEU A 95 3.22 -10.65 -1.46
N GLU A 96 3.09 -11.72 -2.21
CA GLU A 96 4.21 -12.39 -2.88
C GLU A 96 4.05 -12.25 -4.39
N SER A 97 5.09 -11.85 -5.08
CA SER A 97 5.14 -11.69 -6.53
C SER A 97 6.38 -12.35 -7.09
N GLU A 98 6.19 -13.29 -8.00
CA GLU A 98 7.28 -13.96 -8.74
C GLU A 98 7.68 -13.18 -10.00
N GLY A 99 6.92 -12.13 -10.34
CA GLY A 99 7.22 -11.27 -11.48
C GLY A 99 6.51 -11.66 -12.77
N VAL A 100 5.43 -12.42 -12.70
CA VAL A 100 4.57 -12.71 -13.87
C VAL A 100 3.80 -11.44 -14.22
N LEU A 101 4.18 -10.80 -15.33
CA LEU A 101 3.65 -9.51 -15.77
C LEU A 101 2.73 -9.64 -16.97
N LEU A 102 1.53 -9.08 -16.84
CA LEU A 102 0.66 -8.79 -17.98
C LEU A 102 0.74 -7.32 -18.36
N ILE A 103 1.18 -7.02 -19.58
CA ILE A 103 1.07 -5.69 -20.19
C ILE A 103 -0.19 -5.66 -21.03
N TYR A 104 -1.17 -4.86 -20.60
CA TYR A 104 -2.41 -4.64 -21.34
C TYR A 104 -2.32 -3.33 -22.11
N GLY A 105 -2.21 -3.42 -23.41
CA GLY A 105 -1.94 -2.26 -24.26
C GLY A 105 -2.80 -2.15 -25.49
N ARG A 106 -2.47 -1.21 -26.40
CA ARG A 106 -3.23 -0.96 -27.64
C ARG A 106 -2.36 -0.81 -28.89
N ASP A 107 -1.07 -0.60 -28.75
CA ASP A 107 -0.15 -0.29 -29.84
C ASP A 107 1.27 -0.80 -29.57
N GLU A 108 2.21 -0.47 -30.45
CA GLU A 108 3.61 -0.90 -30.42
C GLU A 108 4.34 -0.55 -29.13
N ARG A 109 3.96 0.55 -28.45
CA ARG A 109 4.56 0.97 -27.19
C ARG A 109 4.40 -0.07 -26.07
N SER A 110 3.36 -0.89 -26.16
CA SER A 110 3.17 -2.01 -25.22
C SER A 110 4.20 -3.12 -25.43
N VAL A 111 4.59 -3.37 -26.68
CA VAL A 111 5.66 -4.31 -27.03
C VAL A 111 7.03 -3.72 -26.62
N GLU A 112 7.22 -2.42 -26.82
CA GLU A 112 8.42 -1.71 -26.36
C GLU A 112 8.58 -1.79 -24.84
N ALA A 113 7.49 -1.59 -24.08
CA ALA A 113 7.50 -1.80 -22.62
C ALA A 113 7.88 -3.24 -22.25
N GLY A 114 7.38 -4.22 -22.98
CA GLY A 114 7.77 -5.62 -22.80
C GLY A 114 9.25 -5.85 -23.04
N ASN A 115 9.82 -5.25 -24.08
CA ASN A 115 11.26 -5.33 -24.36
C ASN A 115 12.15 -4.70 -23.25
N LEU A 116 11.64 -3.68 -22.57
CA LEU A 116 12.34 -3.08 -21.43
C LEU A 116 12.30 -3.95 -20.17
N LEU A 117 11.30 -4.83 -20.06
CA LEU A 117 11.03 -5.61 -18.84
C LEU A 117 11.38 -7.09 -18.95
N LYS A 118 11.55 -7.65 -20.15
CA LYS A 118 11.74 -9.08 -20.39
C LYS A 118 12.93 -9.74 -19.68
N ASP A 119 13.97 -8.96 -19.38
CA ASP A 119 15.16 -9.45 -18.67
C ASP A 119 14.98 -9.48 -17.14
N HIS A 120 13.85 -8.95 -16.65
CA HIS A 120 13.55 -8.82 -15.23
C HIS A 120 12.26 -9.51 -14.82
N LEU A 121 11.29 -9.65 -15.75
CA LEU A 121 9.94 -10.15 -15.49
C LEU A 121 9.53 -11.18 -16.54
N ASP A 122 8.64 -12.10 -16.15
CA ASP A 122 7.98 -13.01 -17.10
C ASP A 122 6.82 -12.27 -17.78
N VAL A 123 7.11 -11.73 -18.98
CA VAL A 123 6.24 -10.79 -19.67
C VAL A 123 5.26 -11.49 -20.62
N THR A 124 4.00 -11.10 -20.55
CA THR A 124 3.00 -11.37 -21.59
C THR A 124 2.36 -10.04 -22.02
N VAL A 125 2.23 -9.81 -23.31
CA VAL A 125 1.58 -8.61 -23.87
C VAL A 125 0.22 -8.97 -24.44
N LEU A 126 -0.83 -8.29 -23.99
CA LEU A 126 -2.19 -8.40 -24.49
C LEU A 126 -2.59 -7.09 -25.17
N ILE A 127 -2.81 -7.13 -26.48
CA ILE A 127 -3.19 -5.95 -27.28
C ILE A 127 -4.70 -5.89 -27.42
N LYS A 128 -5.28 -4.78 -26.99
CA LYS A 128 -6.71 -4.52 -27.12
C LYS A 128 -7.12 -4.30 -28.58
N PRO A 129 -8.19 -4.92 -29.09
CA PRO A 129 -8.72 -4.64 -30.43
C PRO A 129 -9.17 -3.16 -30.59
N PRO A 130 -9.06 -2.59 -31.84
CA PRO A 130 -8.44 -3.15 -33.02
C PRO A 130 -6.90 -3.12 -32.88
N ALA A 131 -6.28 -4.31 -33.02
CA ALA A 131 -4.84 -4.46 -32.93
C ALA A 131 -4.20 -4.20 -34.29
N ALA A 132 -3.73 -2.98 -34.53
CA ALA A 132 -3.02 -2.59 -35.75
C ALA A 132 -1.56 -2.28 -35.40
N ILE A 133 -0.79 -3.32 -35.08
CA ILE A 133 0.62 -3.21 -34.72
C ILE A 133 1.51 -3.89 -35.78
N SER A 134 2.70 -3.35 -35.95
CA SER A 134 3.74 -3.95 -36.77
C SER A 134 4.28 -5.22 -36.12
N PRO A 135 4.48 -6.32 -36.85
CA PRO A 135 5.08 -7.51 -36.26
C PRO A 135 6.48 -7.18 -35.77
N PRO A 136 6.82 -7.45 -34.52
CA PRO A 136 8.21 -7.33 -34.06
C PRO A 136 9.09 -8.34 -34.80
N ARG A 137 10.34 -7.99 -35.08
CA ARG A 137 11.28 -8.87 -35.81
C ARG A 137 11.58 -10.15 -35.02
N SER A 138 11.62 -10.04 -33.71
CA SER A 138 11.70 -11.14 -32.75
C SER A 138 10.93 -10.76 -31.50
N THR A 139 10.27 -11.71 -30.87
CA THR A 139 9.68 -11.58 -29.54
C THR A 139 10.21 -12.67 -28.64
N GLU A 140 10.66 -12.28 -27.48
CA GLU A 140 11.12 -13.22 -26.44
C GLU A 140 10.02 -13.45 -25.39
N PHE A 141 8.81 -12.92 -25.64
CA PHE A 141 7.64 -13.05 -24.81
C PHE A 141 6.35 -13.18 -25.66
N PRO A 142 5.29 -13.79 -25.14
CA PRO A 142 4.02 -13.91 -25.84
C PRO A 142 3.37 -12.55 -26.12
N VAL A 143 2.84 -12.40 -27.35
CA VAL A 143 1.98 -11.28 -27.74
C VAL A 143 0.65 -11.85 -28.20
N ALA A 144 -0.44 -11.46 -27.57
CA ALA A 144 -1.79 -11.90 -27.93
C ALA A 144 -2.71 -10.69 -28.12
N MET A 145 -3.89 -10.92 -28.71
CA MET A 145 -4.97 -9.94 -28.80
C MET A 145 -6.10 -10.32 -27.85
N GLY A 146 -6.75 -9.34 -27.25
CA GLY A 146 -7.95 -9.58 -26.45
C GLY A 146 -8.38 -8.36 -25.64
N THR A 147 -9.60 -8.44 -25.12
CA THR A 147 -10.18 -7.43 -24.25
C THR A 147 -10.36 -7.99 -22.87
N ILE A 148 -9.76 -7.38 -21.86
CA ILE A 148 -9.99 -7.77 -20.46
C ILE A 148 -11.43 -7.39 -20.10
N ARG A 149 -12.27 -8.41 -19.88
CA ARG A 149 -13.65 -8.26 -19.44
C ARG A 149 -13.73 -8.09 -17.91
N ALA A 150 -12.91 -8.83 -17.18
CA ALA A 150 -12.88 -8.78 -15.73
C ALA A 150 -11.46 -9.00 -15.22
N ALA A 151 -11.09 -8.27 -14.19
CA ALA A 151 -9.88 -8.47 -13.42
C ALA A 151 -10.22 -8.43 -11.92
N LYS A 152 -9.64 -9.35 -11.14
CA LYS A 152 -9.81 -9.45 -9.68
C LYS A 152 -8.48 -9.74 -9.04
N GLY A 153 -8.37 -9.52 -7.72
CA GLY A 153 -7.18 -9.90 -6.96
C GLY A 153 -6.29 -8.71 -6.58
N HIS A 154 -5.04 -8.99 -6.38
CA HIS A 154 -4.03 -8.09 -5.83
C HIS A 154 -2.64 -8.49 -6.36
N LEU A 155 -1.59 -7.75 -5.99
CA LEU A 155 -0.18 -8.08 -6.28
C LEU A 155 0.11 -9.55 -5.96
N GLY A 156 0.62 -10.29 -6.93
CA GLY A 156 0.95 -11.71 -6.83
C GLY A 156 -0.24 -12.66 -7.06
N ALA A 157 -1.46 -12.14 -7.28
CA ALA A 157 -2.64 -12.98 -7.45
C ALA A 157 -3.77 -12.24 -8.18
N PHE A 158 -3.53 -11.82 -9.41
CA PHE A 158 -4.57 -11.31 -10.29
C PHE A 158 -5.17 -12.43 -11.14
N ASP A 159 -6.49 -12.54 -11.11
CA ASP A 159 -7.30 -13.37 -12.01
C ASP A 159 -7.89 -12.50 -13.10
N ILE A 160 -7.71 -12.90 -14.34
CA ILE A 160 -8.12 -12.13 -15.53
C ILE A 160 -8.99 -12.97 -16.43
N THR A 161 -10.11 -12.40 -16.88
CA THR A 161 -10.97 -12.98 -17.90
C THR A 161 -10.88 -12.13 -19.17
N VAL A 162 -10.52 -12.76 -20.29
CA VAL A 162 -10.29 -12.11 -21.57
C VAL A 162 -11.31 -12.58 -22.60
N ASP A 163 -11.94 -11.64 -23.25
CA ASP A 163 -12.78 -11.87 -24.44
C ASP A 163 -12.01 -11.48 -25.70
N ASP A 164 -12.44 -11.97 -26.84
CA ASP A 164 -11.77 -11.83 -28.15
C ASP A 164 -10.30 -12.28 -28.13
N PHE A 165 -9.96 -13.22 -27.25
CA PHE A 165 -8.60 -13.72 -27.13
C PHE A 165 -8.18 -14.46 -28.39
N ALA A 166 -7.10 -13.99 -29.03
CA ALA A 166 -6.53 -14.60 -30.22
C ALA A 166 -5.00 -14.57 -30.19
N GLN A 167 -4.38 -15.62 -30.69
CA GLN A 167 -2.94 -15.70 -30.89
C GLN A 167 -2.55 -15.16 -32.27
N PRO A 168 -1.34 -14.63 -32.45
CA PRO A 168 -0.85 -14.14 -33.71
C PRO A 168 -0.67 -15.30 -34.73
N VAL A 169 -0.96 -14.99 -35.97
CA VAL A 169 -0.69 -15.91 -37.10
C VAL A 169 0.80 -15.83 -37.46
N PRO A 170 1.53 -16.95 -37.52
CA PRO A 170 2.99 -16.96 -37.75
C PRO A 170 3.43 -16.29 -39.06
N SER A 171 2.55 -16.24 -40.05
CA SER A 171 2.83 -15.65 -41.38
C SER A 171 2.56 -14.14 -41.47
N SER A 172 2.38 -13.44 -40.36
CA SER A 172 2.21 -11.97 -40.35
C SER A 172 3.45 -11.26 -40.92
N ARG A 173 3.25 -10.30 -41.82
CA ARG A 173 4.33 -9.59 -42.51
C ARG A 173 4.33 -8.08 -42.30
N SER A 174 3.34 -7.38 -42.85
CA SER A 174 3.22 -5.92 -42.75
C SER A 174 2.55 -5.42 -41.49
N ARG A 175 1.65 -6.23 -40.93
CA ARG A 175 1.01 -6.02 -39.63
C ARG A 175 0.81 -7.36 -38.94
N LEU A 176 0.70 -7.35 -37.64
CA LEU A 176 0.40 -8.54 -36.87
C LEU A 176 -1.06 -8.94 -37.11
N VAL A 177 -1.26 -10.16 -37.60
CA VAL A 177 -2.58 -10.74 -37.88
C VAL A 177 -2.87 -11.76 -36.80
N PHE A 178 -4.08 -11.73 -36.26
CA PHE A 178 -4.52 -12.67 -35.25
C PHE A 178 -5.46 -13.71 -35.82
N GLY A 179 -5.41 -14.92 -35.29
CA GLY A 179 -6.26 -16.03 -35.68
C GLY A 179 -7.67 -15.90 -35.12
N THR A 180 -8.39 -17.02 -35.09
CA THR A 180 -9.78 -17.08 -34.57
C THR A 180 -9.78 -16.71 -33.09
N SER A 181 -10.64 -15.77 -32.72
CA SER A 181 -10.81 -15.34 -31.33
C SER A 181 -11.75 -16.25 -30.53
N ARG A 182 -11.58 -16.25 -29.21
CA ARG A 182 -12.48 -16.92 -28.26
C ARG A 182 -12.75 -16.02 -27.06
N ASN A 183 -13.93 -16.17 -26.46
CA ASN A 183 -14.33 -15.43 -25.27
C ASN A 183 -14.11 -16.26 -24.01
N GLY A 184 -13.94 -15.58 -22.86
CA GLY A 184 -13.84 -16.21 -21.53
C GLY A 184 -12.51 -16.92 -21.29
N ALA A 185 -11.44 -16.57 -22.01
CA ALA A 185 -10.10 -17.08 -21.69
C ALA A 185 -9.66 -16.61 -20.29
N GLN A 186 -9.13 -17.53 -19.49
CA GLN A 186 -8.65 -17.25 -18.15
C GLN A 186 -7.13 -17.13 -18.13
N SER A 187 -6.61 -16.23 -17.32
CA SER A 187 -5.18 -16.06 -17.09
C SER A 187 -4.94 -15.56 -15.68
N HIS A 188 -3.73 -15.81 -15.17
CA HIS A 188 -3.26 -15.34 -13.88
C HIS A 188 -1.97 -14.55 -14.08
N CYS A 189 -1.74 -13.52 -13.27
CA CYS A 189 -0.48 -12.79 -13.24
C CYS A 189 -0.28 -12.12 -11.88
N ASP A 190 0.96 -11.72 -11.60
CA ASP A 190 1.33 -11.04 -10.36
C ASP A 190 1.17 -9.54 -10.47
N VAL A 191 1.47 -9.00 -11.65
CA VAL A 191 1.49 -7.56 -11.93
C VAL A 191 0.73 -7.28 -13.23
N ILE A 192 -0.05 -6.20 -13.26
CA ILE A 192 -0.70 -5.68 -14.46
C ILE A 192 -0.14 -4.30 -14.77
N LEU A 193 0.43 -4.13 -15.96
CA LEU A 193 0.79 -2.83 -16.52
C LEU A 193 -0.25 -2.43 -17.57
N ASP A 194 -1.15 -1.50 -17.21
CA ASP A 194 -2.22 -1.04 -18.10
C ASP A 194 -1.79 0.20 -18.91
N LEU A 195 -1.54 -0.03 -20.18
CA LEU A 195 -1.22 0.95 -21.21
C LEU A 195 -2.34 1.05 -22.26
N SER A 196 -3.53 0.52 -21.97
CA SER A 196 -4.64 0.46 -22.93
C SER A 196 -5.25 1.81 -23.28
N GLY A 197 -5.07 2.82 -22.40
CA GLY A 197 -5.70 4.13 -22.53
C GLY A 197 -7.23 4.12 -22.39
N GLY A 198 -7.82 2.97 -22.05
CA GLY A 198 -9.25 2.80 -21.83
C GLY A 198 -9.70 3.15 -20.40
N THR A 199 -10.87 2.65 -19.99
CA THR A 199 -11.31 2.71 -18.59
C THR A 199 -10.39 1.85 -17.73
N ALA A 200 -10.04 2.33 -16.52
CA ALA A 200 -9.23 1.55 -15.58
C ALA A 200 -9.92 0.23 -15.23
N LEU A 201 -9.16 -0.86 -15.15
CA LEU A 201 -9.67 -2.18 -14.76
C LEU A 201 -10.19 -2.19 -13.32
N PHE A 202 -9.59 -1.35 -12.47
CA PHE A 202 -10.03 -1.13 -11.10
C PHE A 202 -10.42 0.33 -10.91
N PRO A 203 -11.60 0.66 -10.33
CA PRO A 203 -12.05 2.04 -10.13
C PRO A 203 -11.07 2.89 -9.31
N ALA A 204 -10.36 2.26 -8.37
CA ALA A 204 -9.37 2.89 -7.51
C ALA A 204 -7.98 2.29 -7.79
N PHE A 205 -7.47 2.44 -9.00
CA PHE A 205 -6.23 1.79 -9.44
C PHE A 205 -5.00 2.21 -8.61
N ASP A 206 -4.94 3.44 -8.13
CA ASP A 206 -3.84 3.92 -7.28
C ASP A 206 -3.81 3.22 -5.91
N LEU A 207 -4.93 2.61 -5.51
CA LEU A 207 -5.08 1.89 -4.25
C LEU A 207 -4.98 0.36 -4.44
N ARG A 208 -4.74 -0.10 -5.64
CA ARG A 208 -4.61 -1.53 -5.96
C ARG A 208 -3.15 -1.89 -6.15
N ASP A 209 -2.57 -2.54 -5.15
CA ASP A 209 -1.18 -3.02 -5.24
C ASP A 209 -1.03 -4.00 -6.41
N GLY A 210 0.03 -3.81 -7.21
CA GLY A 210 0.30 -4.63 -8.40
C GLY A 210 -0.37 -4.16 -9.69
N TYR A 211 -1.37 -3.25 -9.63
CA TYR A 211 -1.95 -2.63 -10.81
C TYR A 211 -1.31 -1.28 -11.08
N VAL A 212 -0.54 -1.19 -12.14
CA VAL A 212 0.18 0.01 -12.57
C VAL A 212 -0.44 0.52 -13.86
N ARG A 213 -0.78 1.80 -13.91
CA ARG A 213 -1.40 2.40 -15.09
C ARG A 213 -0.67 3.67 -15.50
N ALA A 214 -0.52 3.86 -16.82
CA ALA A 214 0.03 5.10 -17.37
C ALA A 214 -0.69 5.50 -18.68
N ASP A 215 -0.66 6.80 -18.96
CA ASP A 215 -0.99 7.29 -20.31
C ASP A 215 0.20 7.03 -21.23
N VAL A 216 -0.03 6.24 -22.28
CA VAL A 216 0.99 5.92 -23.29
C VAL A 216 1.43 7.14 -24.11
N ASN A 217 0.65 8.22 -24.11
CA ASN A 217 1.01 9.45 -24.80
C ASN A 217 1.95 10.34 -23.99
N ASP A 218 2.17 10.00 -22.71
CA ASP A 218 3.16 10.63 -21.85
C ASP A 218 4.36 9.67 -21.65
N PRO A 219 5.49 9.89 -22.36
CA PRO A 219 6.65 9.01 -22.25
C PRO A 219 7.26 8.96 -20.83
N ALA A 220 7.17 10.06 -20.08
CA ALA A 220 7.68 10.11 -18.71
C ALA A 220 6.82 9.27 -17.75
N ALA A 221 5.49 9.38 -17.88
CA ALA A 221 4.56 8.55 -17.12
C ALA A 221 4.71 7.06 -17.47
N MET A 222 4.88 6.74 -18.75
CA MET A 222 5.12 5.38 -19.22
C MET A 222 6.41 4.80 -18.65
N LEU A 223 7.53 5.54 -18.72
CA LEU A 223 8.80 5.08 -18.16
C LEU A 223 8.73 4.87 -16.65
N LYS A 224 8.08 5.79 -15.94
CA LYS A 224 7.84 5.65 -14.49
C LYS A 224 7.02 4.41 -14.16
N ALA A 225 6.01 4.09 -14.95
CA ALA A 225 5.19 2.91 -14.78
C ALA A 225 5.97 1.61 -15.05
N VAL A 226 6.82 1.59 -16.09
CA VAL A 226 7.74 0.49 -16.40
C VAL A 226 8.69 0.23 -15.25
N LEU A 227 9.34 1.27 -14.72
CA LEU A 227 10.24 1.14 -13.57
C LEU A 227 9.50 0.64 -12.32
N LYS A 228 8.30 1.18 -12.06
CA LYS A 228 7.46 0.72 -10.95
C LYS A 228 7.08 -0.75 -11.09
N ALA A 229 6.71 -1.21 -12.29
CA ALA A 229 6.36 -2.60 -12.53
C ALA A 229 7.55 -3.54 -12.32
N ARG A 230 8.75 -3.14 -12.77
CA ARG A 230 10.00 -3.89 -12.58
C ARG A 230 10.30 -4.17 -11.10
N ASP A 231 10.03 -3.19 -10.25
CA ASP A 231 10.37 -3.27 -8.83
C ASP A 231 9.34 -4.07 -8.00
N LEU A 232 8.27 -4.61 -8.64
CA LEU A 232 7.20 -5.38 -7.98
C LEU A 232 7.48 -6.90 -7.97
N VAL A 233 8.71 -7.31 -7.65
CA VAL A 233 9.12 -8.72 -7.48
C VAL A 233 9.59 -8.93 -6.05
N GLY A 234 9.16 -10.03 -5.42
CA GLY A 234 9.54 -10.41 -4.06
C GLY A 234 8.36 -10.40 -3.09
N THR A 235 8.67 -10.31 -1.81
CA THR A 235 7.69 -10.30 -0.72
C THR A 235 7.51 -8.88 -0.23
N PHE A 236 6.26 -8.42 -0.17
CA PHE A 236 5.87 -7.10 0.28
C PHE A 236 4.99 -7.20 1.51
N GLU A 237 5.36 -6.52 2.58
CA GLU A 237 4.56 -6.45 3.79
C GLU A 237 3.53 -5.32 3.69
N LYS A 238 2.29 -5.64 4.02
CA LYS A 238 1.19 -4.70 4.01
C LYS A 238 0.48 -4.71 5.37
N PRO A 239 0.19 -3.54 5.97
CA PRO A 239 -0.58 -3.49 7.20
C PRO A 239 -1.99 -4.07 7.04
N ARG A 240 -2.43 -4.86 8.02
CA ARG A 240 -3.83 -5.22 8.17
C ARG A 240 -4.56 -4.06 8.84
N TYR A 241 -5.24 -3.24 8.06
CA TYR A 241 -5.87 -2.01 8.54
C TYR A 241 -7.14 -2.22 9.36
N ILE A 242 -7.85 -3.33 9.12
CA ILE A 242 -9.17 -3.60 9.73
C ILE A 242 -9.09 -4.89 10.56
N ALA A 243 -9.47 -4.78 11.83
CA ALA A 243 -9.83 -5.91 12.66
C ALA A 243 -11.32 -6.21 12.48
N PHE A 244 -11.67 -7.50 12.34
CA PHE A 244 -13.04 -7.93 12.11
C PHE A 244 -13.44 -9.02 13.09
N THR A 245 -14.58 -8.83 13.75
CA THR A 245 -15.18 -9.79 14.68
C THR A 245 -16.48 -10.31 14.08
N GLU A 246 -16.45 -11.54 13.59
CA GLU A 246 -17.58 -12.18 12.87
C GLU A 246 -18.86 -12.23 13.68
N ASP A 247 -18.76 -12.60 14.96
CA ASP A 247 -19.92 -12.72 15.88
C ASP A 247 -20.71 -11.43 16.09
N LEU A 248 -20.09 -10.29 15.85
CA LEU A 248 -20.75 -8.98 15.95
C LEU A 248 -21.37 -8.54 14.63
N CYS A 249 -21.09 -9.23 13.53
CA CYS A 249 -21.56 -8.81 12.21
C CYS A 249 -23.07 -9.01 12.05
N ALA A 250 -23.78 -7.97 11.64
CA ALA A 250 -25.25 -7.98 11.43
C ALA A 250 -25.63 -8.29 9.97
N HIS A 251 -24.73 -8.82 9.15
CA HIS A 251 -24.96 -9.02 7.72
C HIS A 251 -26.09 -10.02 7.45
N SER A 252 -26.08 -11.18 8.08
CA SER A 252 -27.06 -12.23 7.78
C SER A 252 -27.35 -13.17 8.97
N ARG A 253 -27.30 -12.67 10.20
CA ARG A 253 -27.43 -13.47 11.43
C ARG A 253 -28.69 -14.33 11.54
N SER A 254 -29.77 -13.91 10.93
CA SER A 254 -31.08 -14.60 10.98
C SER A 254 -31.45 -15.24 9.65
N ARG A 255 -30.47 -15.59 8.80
CA ARG A 255 -30.67 -16.07 7.42
C ARG A 255 -31.41 -15.07 6.52
N ILE A 256 -31.46 -13.81 6.93
CA ILE A 256 -32.01 -12.69 6.19
C ILE A 256 -30.87 -11.71 5.95
N VAL A 257 -30.64 -11.30 4.70
CA VAL A 257 -29.66 -10.25 4.41
C VAL A 257 -30.11 -8.98 5.12
N GLY A 258 -29.34 -8.56 6.12
CA GLY A 258 -29.62 -7.39 6.94
C GLY A 258 -28.72 -6.22 6.56
N CYS A 259 -27.54 -6.12 7.16
CA CYS A 259 -26.63 -5.01 6.96
C CYS A 259 -25.73 -5.19 5.74
N THR A 260 -25.70 -4.20 4.81
CA THR A 260 -24.82 -4.18 3.62
C THR A 260 -23.88 -2.96 3.60
N ARG A 261 -23.92 -2.10 4.62
CA ARG A 261 -23.28 -0.78 4.63
C ARG A 261 -21.80 -0.79 4.22
N CYS A 262 -21.02 -1.73 4.73
CA CYS A 262 -19.59 -1.82 4.40
C CYS A 262 -19.33 -2.37 2.99
N LEU A 263 -20.23 -3.21 2.45
CA LEU A 263 -20.15 -3.73 1.08
C LEU A 263 -20.30 -2.59 0.07
N ASP A 264 -21.30 -1.72 0.29
CA ASP A 264 -21.67 -0.65 -0.64
C ASP A 264 -20.62 0.47 -0.68
N LEU A 265 -19.81 0.62 0.38
CA LEU A 265 -18.86 1.72 0.52
C LEU A 265 -17.39 1.34 0.24
N CYS A 266 -17.09 0.06 0.07
CA CYS A 266 -15.69 -0.36 -0.11
C CYS A 266 -15.17 0.02 -1.51
N PRO A 267 -14.24 1.00 -1.63
CA PRO A 267 -13.79 1.48 -2.94
C PRO A 267 -12.94 0.47 -3.70
N THR A 268 -12.34 -0.49 -3.00
CA THR A 268 -11.47 -1.51 -3.59
C THR A 268 -12.15 -2.86 -3.81
N GLY A 269 -13.41 -3.02 -3.35
CA GLY A 269 -14.10 -4.30 -3.38
C GLY A 269 -13.47 -5.37 -2.48
N ALA A 270 -12.74 -4.96 -1.43
CA ALA A 270 -12.10 -5.88 -0.49
C ALA A 270 -13.10 -6.60 0.43
N ILE A 271 -14.39 -6.23 0.41
CA ILE A 271 -15.40 -6.78 1.30
C ILE A 271 -16.43 -7.54 0.46
N VAL A 272 -16.65 -8.80 0.82
CA VAL A 272 -17.60 -9.67 0.13
C VAL A 272 -18.52 -10.38 1.13
N PRO A 273 -19.75 -10.75 0.75
CA PRO A 273 -20.60 -11.61 1.58
C PRO A 273 -19.94 -12.96 1.83
N ALA A 274 -20.00 -13.45 3.08
CA ALA A 274 -19.46 -14.73 3.51
C ALA A 274 -20.44 -15.44 4.48
N GLY A 275 -21.60 -15.88 3.98
CA GLY A 275 -22.64 -16.51 4.79
C GLY A 275 -23.28 -15.52 5.77
N ASN A 276 -23.12 -15.75 7.07
CA ASN A 276 -23.75 -14.94 8.13
C ASN A 276 -23.02 -13.61 8.42
N HIS A 277 -21.85 -13.43 7.87
CA HIS A 277 -21.01 -12.23 8.02
C HIS A 277 -20.44 -11.81 6.67
N VAL A 278 -19.64 -10.77 6.64
CA VAL A 278 -18.81 -10.38 5.50
C VAL A 278 -17.37 -10.89 5.71
N ALA A 279 -16.67 -11.16 4.63
CA ALA A 279 -15.22 -11.37 4.65
C ALA A 279 -14.51 -10.10 4.18
N ILE A 280 -13.40 -9.77 4.82
CA ILE A 280 -12.56 -8.61 4.47
C ILE A 280 -11.20 -9.12 4.03
N ASP A 281 -10.88 -8.96 2.75
CA ASP A 281 -9.57 -9.32 2.22
C ASP A 281 -8.56 -8.22 2.56
N ALA A 282 -7.65 -8.53 3.47
CA ALA A 282 -6.61 -7.59 3.92
C ALA A 282 -5.58 -7.27 2.83
N LYS A 283 -5.38 -8.16 1.85
CA LYS A 283 -4.47 -7.97 0.73
C LYS A 283 -5.02 -6.97 -0.29
N ILE A 284 -6.34 -6.91 -0.43
CA ILE A 284 -7.03 -5.93 -1.29
C ILE A 284 -7.32 -4.62 -0.56
N CYS A 285 -7.52 -4.67 0.77
CA CYS A 285 -7.90 -3.51 1.58
C CYS A 285 -6.89 -2.37 1.47
N ALA A 286 -7.35 -1.15 1.15
CA ALA A 286 -6.51 0.05 1.05
C ALA A 286 -6.44 0.89 2.35
N GLY A 287 -7.07 0.45 3.45
CA GLY A 287 -6.97 1.12 4.74
C GLY A 287 -7.77 2.43 4.87
N CYS A 288 -8.77 2.68 4.02
CA CYS A 288 -9.55 3.92 4.06
C CYS A 288 -10.44 4.10 5.31
N GLY A 289 -10.71 3.02 6.07
CA GLY A 289 -11.47 3.05 7.32
C GLY A 289 -12.99 3.22 7.18
N GLN A 290 -13.53 3.37 5.98
CA GLN A 290 -14.98 3.62 5.78
C GLN A 290 -15.86 2.50 6.37
N CYS A 291 -15.45 1.25 6.21
CA CYS A 291 -16.17 0.09 6.77
C CYS A 291 -16.25 0.14 8.30
N ALA A 292 -15.18 0.55 8.98
CA ALA A 292 -15.17 0.72 10.42
C ALA A 292 -16.06 1.89 10.87
N ALA A 293 -16.05 3.00 10.13
CA ALA A 293 -16.85 4.19 10.44
C ALA A 293 -18.36 3.95 10.34
N VAL A 294 -18.80 3.09 9.40
CA VAL A 294 -20.24 2.84 9.18
C VAL A 294 -20.77 1.59 9.86
N CYS A 295 -19.92 0.79 10.49
CA CYS A 295 -20.30 -0.47 11.13
C CYS A 295 -21.15 -0.20 12.38
N PRO A 296 -22.47 -0.54 12.39
CA PRO A 296 -23.34 -0.19 13.51
C PRO A 296 -23.08 -1.06 14.74
N THR A 297 -22.42 -2.20 14.58
CA THR A 297 -22.15 -3.15 15.66
C THR A 297 -20.72 -3.15 16.13
N GLY A 298 -19.82 -2.40 15.45
CA GLY A 298 -18.39 -2.43 15.71
C GLY A 298 -17.68 -3.73 15.28
N ALA A 299 -18.35 -4.58 14.50
CA ALA A 299 -17.75 -5.80 13.95
C ALA A 299 -16.50 -5.51 13.11
N ALA A 300 -16.55 -4.44 12.30
CA ALA A 300 -15.36 -3.89 11.65
C ALA A 300 -14.82 -2.72 12.46
N SER A 301 -13.56 -2.80 12.89
CA SER A 301 -12.87 -1.73 13.63
C SER A 301 -11.51 -1.42 12.99
N TYR A 302 -11.08 -0.17 13.08
CA TYR A 302 -9.79 0.24 12.53
C TYR A 302 -8.65 -0.19 13.45
N ALA A 303 -7.62 -0.82 12.88
CA ALA A 303 -6.54 -1.44 13.65
C ALA A 303 -5.19 -0.68 13.58
N LEU A 304 -5.11 0.42 12.81
CA LEU A 304 -3.84 1.14 12.59
C LEU A 304 -3.99 2.67 12.79
N PRO A 305 -3.86 3.18 14.00
CA PRO A 305 -3.85 2.46 15.27
C PRO A 305 -5.27 2.01 15.71
N PRO A 306 -5.39 1.04 16.61
CA PRO A 306 -6.69 0.69 17.18
C PRO A 306 -7.23 1.83 18.06
N ALA A 307 -8.55 1.93 18.17
CA ALA A 307 -9.24 3.05 18.82
C ALA A 307 -8.81 3.25 20.29
N ASP A 308 -8.57 2.16 21.02
CA ASP A 308 -8.11 2.22 22.41
C ASP A 308 -6.72 2.83 22.54
N ALA A 309 -5.80 2.53 21.63
CA ALA A 309 -4.47 3.13 21.60
C ALA A 309 -4.53 4.65 21.30
N LEU A 310 -5.43 5.04 20.37
CA LEU A 310 -5.68 6.45 20.07
C LEU A 310 -6.25 7.18 21.30
N MET A 311 -7.19 6.56 22.02
CA MET A 311 -7.80 7.13 23.23
C MET A 311 -6.78 7.25 24.37
N ARG A 312 -5.87 6.27 24.54
CA ARG A 312 -4.75 6.38 25.51
C ARG A 312 -3.84 7.55 25.19
N LYS A 313 -3.43 7.70 23.91
CA LYS A 313 -2.63 8.85 23.45
C LYS A 313 -3.31 10.18 23.73
N LEU A 314 -4.59 10.29 23.39
CA LEU A 314 -5.37 11.50 23.64
C LEU A 314 -5.44 11.82 25.14
N ARG A 315 -5.69 10.81 25.99
CA ARG A 315 -5.69 10.97 27.45
C ARG A 315 -4.33 11.45 27.96
N ALA A 316 -3.23 10.83 27.54
CA ALA A 316 -1.88 11.23 27.94
C ALA A 316 -1.58 12.67 27.54
N LEU A 317 -1.94 13.07 26.31
CA LEU A 317 -1.80 14.41 25.78
C LEU A 317 -2.58 15.44 26.64
N LEU A 318 -3.87 15.19 26.86
CA LEU A 318 -4.72 16.13 27.61
C LEU A 318 -4.30 16.25 29.08
N THR A 319 -3.90 15.15 29.72
CA THR A 319 -3.42 15.16 31.10
C THR A 319 -2.13 15.97 31.23
N ALA A 320 -1.15 15.72 30.35
CA ALA A 320 0.13 16.43 30.39
C ALA A 320 0.02 17.91 29.94
N TYR A 321 -0.97 18.26 29.14
CA TYR A 321 -1.22 19.65 28.76
C TYR A 321 -1.81 20.49 29.90
N ARG A 322 -2.67 19.86 30.71
CA ARG A 322 -3.34 20.52 31.85
C ARG A 322 -2.42 20.73 33.05
N ASP A 323 -1.53 19.76 33.31
CA ASP A 323 -0.61 19.75 34.45
C ASP A 323 0.65 20.62 34.21
#